data_d92b0639cacb649f8e71a61d355527da
#
_entry.id   d92b0639cacb649f8e71a61d355527da
#
_cell.length_a   1.000
_cell.length_b   1.000
_cell.length_c   1.000
_cell.angle_alpha   90.00
_cell.angle_beta   90.00
_cell.angle_gamma   90.00
#
_symmetry.space_group_name_H-M   'P 1'
#
loop_
_entity.id
_entity.type
_entity.pdbx_description
1 polymer ?
#
loop_
_entity_poly.entity_id
_entity_poly.type
_entity_poly.pdbx_seq_one_letter_code
_entity_poly.pdbx_strand_id
1 'polypeptide(L)'
;MSEPVTTPIFDGLAVGLCTYKRRDSLVRCLDHIAIAARALPAPPSVIVVDNDGEDASVGAAVQAFSERSGLPVHYRIEKTPGISAARNAVFDTAGQIGVRFVAMIDDDEWPSPDWLRELLKAQSDHAAVVVGAPVRPVFPDNAAKLKKYARYWSVDKQFLNGKPFVFCTCNFLIDMQALRDEPRPLFDEEFGLSGGGDTVFFRKLFFRGHDMAWSDAAWINEEVPPSRASFKWMRQRRFRVGNHAVRWESLDGGAPKSIAKSVGLSLRLAIYPLFRREPESVLVGWLLEYDKVRGRWASHFGDVFVEYARPAKPGEKVCR
;
A
#
# COMPACT_ATOMS: atom_id res chain seq x y z
N MET A 1 16.92 30.89 -24.47
CA MET A 1 15.44 30.97 -24.45
C MET A 1 14.98 29.66 -23.82
N SER A 2 14.59 29.72 -22.53
CA SER A 2 14.03 28.55 -21.81
C SER A 2 12.62 28.32 -22.36
N GLU A 3 12.35 27.09 -22.83
CA GLU A 3 11.00 26.68 -23.20
C GLU A 3 10.05 26.90 -22.01
N PRO A 4 8.82 27.37 -22.26
CA PRO A 4 7.84 27.52 -21.20
C PRO A 4 7.55 26.13 -20.65
N VAL A 5 7.76 25.94 -19.32
CA VAL A 5 7.30 24.77 -18.59
C VAL A 5 5.78 24.79 -18.68
N THR A 6 5.23 24.03 -19.62
CA THR A 6 3.78 23.79 -19.69
C THR A 6 3.38 23.01 -18.46
N THR A 7 2.77 23.71 -17.50
CA THR A 7 2.13 23.07 -16.35
C THR A 7 1.08 22.10 -16.90
N PRO A 8 1.16 20.80 -16.61
CA PRO A 8 0.17 19.86 -17.11
C PRO A 8 -1.21 20.27 -16.61
N ILE A 9 -2.18 20.41 -17.51
CA ILE A 9 -3.59 20.62 -17.16
C ILE A 9 -4.08 19.29 -16.60
N PHE A 10 -4.15 19.18 -15.27
CA PHE A 10 -4.69 18.01 -14.58
C PHE A 10 -6.21 18.11 -14.59
N ASP A 11 -6.85 17.21 -15.30
CA ASP A 11 -8.31 17.13 -15.41
C ASP A 11 -8.81 16.14 -14.36
N GLY A 12 -8.94 16.66 -13.13
CA GLY A 12 -9.49 15.96 -11.99
C GLY A 12 -8.53 14.99 -11.30
N LEU A 13 -8.17 15.33 -10.06
CA LEU A 13 -7.43 14.49 -9.12
C LEU A 13 -8.29 14.23 -7.89
N ALA A 14 -8.28 12.99 -7.40
CA ALA A 14 -8.76 12.68 -6.06
C ALA A 14 -7.64 12.05 -5.23
N VAL A 15 -7.67 12.32 -3.91
CA VAL A 15 -6.92 11.57 -2.91
C VAL A 15 -7.88 10.60 -2.25
N GLY A 16 -7.60 9.30 -2.37
CA GLY A 16 -8.39 8.23 -1.78
C GLY A 16 -7.75 7.65 -0.54
N LEU A 17 -8.52 7.45 0.52
CA LEU A 17 -8.07 6.76 1.71
C LEU A 17 -9.19 5.92 2.33
N CYS A 18 -8.78 4.82 2.98
CA CYS A 18 -9.66 3.93 3.72
C CYS A 18 -9.35 4.05 5.21
N THR A 19 -10.38 4.03 6.05
CA THR A 19 -10.20 4.05 7.51
C THR A 19 -11.03 2.95 8.18
N TYR A 20 -10.53 2.45 9.30
CA TYR A 20 -11.23 1.51 10.17
C TYR A 20 -10.83 1.73 11.62
N LYS A 21 -11.71 2.34 12.44
CA LYS A 21 -11.50 2.59 13.88
C LYS A 21 -10.22 3.38 14.24
N ARG A 22 -9.83 4.35 13.38
CA ARG A 22 -8.58 5.13 13.53
C ARG A 22 -8.79 6.63 13.33
N ARG A 23 -9.81 7.18 13.96
CA ARG A 23 -10.21 8.57 13.80
C ARG A 23 -9.05 9.58 13.93
N ASP A 24 -8.19 9.43 14.95
CA ASP A 24 -7.13 10.42 15.20
C ASP A 24 -6.01 10.36 14.18
N SER A 25 -5.65 9.16 13.72
CA SER A 25 -4.71 8.98 12.61
C SER A 25 -5.28 9.56 11.31
N LEU A 26 -6.56 9.30 11.01
CA LEU A 26 -7.26 9.87 9.87
C LEU A 26 -7.22 11.40 9.87
N VAL A 27 -7.52 12.06 11.01
CA VAL A 27 -7.48 13.51 11.11
C VAL A 27 -6.09 14.05 10.78
N ARG A 28 -5.03 13.45 11.32
CA ARG A 28 -3.65 13.82 11.02
C ARG A 28 -3.33 13.65 9.52
N CYS A 29 -3.71 12.52 8.94
CA CYS A 29 -3.52 12.27 7.51
C CYS A 29 -4.21 13.35 6.66
N LEU A 30 -5.47 13.65 6.94
CA LEU A 30 -6.26 14.67 6.24
C LEU A 30 -5.63 16.07 6.34
N ASP A 31 -5.12 16.46 7.50
CA ASP A 31 -4.45 17.77 7.67
C ASP A 31 -3.19 17.88 6.80
N HIS A 32 -2.43 16.81 6.67
CA HIS A 32 -1.26 16.76 5.77
C HIS A 32 -1.65 16.71 4.29
N ILE A 33 -2.76 16.05 3.92
CA ILE A 33 -3.32 16.09 2.56
C ILE A 33 -3.68 17.54 2.20
N ALA A 34 -4.29 18.31 3.11
CA ALA A 34 -4.61 19.71 2.87
C ALA A 34 -3.34 20.56 2.63
N ILE A 35 -2.22 20.23 3.31
CA ILE A 35 -0.94 20.91 3.06
C ILE A 35 -0.42 20.56 1.66
N ALA A 36 -0.42 19.28 1.28
CA ALA A 36 0.04 18.83 -0.03
C ALA A 36 -0.83 19.38 -1.18
N ALA A 37 -2.14 19.54 -0.95
CA ALA A 37 -3.06 20.10 -1.92
C ALA A 37 -2.73 21.57 -2.31
N ARG A 38 -2.11 22.34 -1.42
CA ARG A 38 -1.70 23.74 -1.69
C ARG A 38 -0.62 23.86 -2.77
N ALA A 39 0.13 22.79 -3.02
CA ALA A 39 1.15 22.78 -4.07
C ALA A 39 0.57 22.57 -5.49
N LEU A 40 -0.75 22.39 -5.60
CA LEU A 40 -1.44 22.17 -6.87
C LEU A 40 -2.15 23.43 -7.36
N PRO A 41 -2.24 23.61 -8.69
CA PRO A 41 -2.96 24.75 -9.29
C PRO A 41 -4.50 24.63 -9.11
N ALA A 42 -5.03 23.42 -8.92
CA ALA A 42 -6.44 23.17 -8.65
C ALA A 42 -6.58 22.21 -7.46
N PRO A 43 -7.56 22.44 -6.57
CA PRO A 43 -7.76 21.59 -5.40
C PRO A 43 -8.18 20.18 -5.81
N PRO A 44 -7.58 19.11 -5.22
CA PRO A 44 -8.05 17.75 -5.43
C PRO A 44 -9.35 17.49 -4.64
N SER A 45 -10.15 16.54 -5.10
CA SER A 45 -11.17 15.94 -4.25
C SER A 45 -10.54 15.00 -3.23
N VAL A 46 -11.18 14.80 -2.07
CA VAL A 46 -10.75 13.80 -1.07
C VAL A 46 -11.86 12.78 -0.91
N ILE A 47 -11.54 11.50 -1.07
CA ILE A 47 -12.48 10.39 -0.92
C ILE A 47 -12.09 9.61 0.34
N VAL A 48 -12.97 9.61 1.34
CA VAL A 48 -12.78 8.88 2.59
C VAL A 48 -13.78 7.76 2.66
N VAL A 49 -13.28 6.53 2.70
CA VAL A 49 -14.11 5.33 2.90
C VAL A 49 -13.91 4.79 4.30
N ASP A 50 -14.98 4.83 5.10
CA ASP A 50 -15.04 4.25 6.44
C ASP A 50 -15.56 2.82 6.35
N ASN A 51 -14.69 1.86 6.67
CA ASN A 51 -15.04 0.43 6.62
C ASN A 51 -15.56 -0.11 7.96
N ASP A 52 -16.05 0.77 8.84
CA ASP A 52 -16.75 0.45 10.08
C ASP A 52 -18.16 1.05 10.10
N GLY A 53 -18.22 2.37 10.03
CA GLY A 53 -19.48 3.13 10.02
C GLY A 53 -20.25 3.10 11.34
N GLU A 54 -19.67 2.49 12.40
CA GLU A 54 -20.29 2.42 13.73
C GLU A 54 -19.97 3.67 14.58
N ASP A 55 -18.85 4.34 14.30
CA ASP A 55 -18.40 5.54 15.01
C ASP A 55 -18.75 6.81 14.23
N ALA A 56 -19.86 7.46 14.61
CA ALA A 56 -20.30 8.72 13.99
C ALA A 56 -19.25 9.86 14.10
N SER A 57 -18.30 9.76 15.04
CA SER A 57 -17.25 10.77 15.20
C SER A 57 -16.27 10.82 14.01
N VAL A 58 -16.16 9.73 13.23
CA VAL A 58 -15.36 9.68 12.00
C VAL A 58 -15.98 10.61 10.94
N GLY A 59 -17.30 10.44 10.66
CA GLY A 59 -18.02 11.31 9.73
C GLY A 59 -17.99 12.78 10.14
N ALA A 60 -18.18 13.08 11.43
CA ALA A 60 -18.07 14.45 11.95
C ALA A 60 -16.65 15.04 11.75
N ALA A 61 -15.60 14.25 11.95
CA ALA A 61 -14.22 14.69 11.73
C ALA A 61 -13.95 14.99 10.25
N VAL A 62 -14.47 14.15 9.34
CA VAL A 62 -14.35 14.35 7.89
C VAL A 62 -15.10 15.61 7.44
N GLN A 63 -16.30 15.87 7.96
CA GLN A 63 -17.05 17.08 7.66
C GLN A 63 -16.30 18.32 8.17
N ALA A 64 -15.83 18.32 9.42
CA ALA A 64 -15.05 19.42 9.97
C ALA A 64 -13.75 19.68 9.17
N PHE A 65 -13.13 18.64 8.62
CA PHE A 65 -11.99 18.77 7.72
C PHE A 65 -12.40 19.47 6.41
N SER A 66 -13.51 19.07 5.78
CA SER A 66 -14.00 19.68 4.54
C SER A 66 -14.24 21.19 4.74
N GLU A 67 -14.92 21.56 5.84
CA GLU A 67 -15.21 22.95 6.17
C GLU A 67 -13.94 23.77 6.39
N ARG A 68 -12.95 23.20 7.10
CA ARG A 68 -11.70 23.87 7.46
C ARG A 68 -10.73 24.00 6.29
N SER A 69 -10.65 22.97 5.43
CA SER A 69 -9.72 22.93 4.30
C SER A 69 -10.25 23.57 3.03
N GLY A 70 -11.57 23.65 2.87
CA GLY A 70 -12.24 24.06 1.65
C GLY A 70 -12.13 23.05 0.49
N LEU A 71 -11.57 21.85 0.73
CA LEU A 71 -11.47 20.80 -0.27
C LEU A 71 -12.81 20.08 -0.46
N PRO A 72 -13.18 19.69 -1.69
CA PRO A 72 -14.32 18.81 -1.92
C PRO A 72 -14.06 17.44 -1.27
N VAL A 73 -14.95 17.00 -0.37
CA VAL A 73 -14.81 15.72 0.34
C VAL A 73 -16.01 14.82 0.07
N HIS A 74 -15.72 13.57 -0.27
CA HIS A 74 -16.70 12.51 -0.48
C HIS A 74 -16.49 11.46 0.62
N TYR A 75 -17.42 11.41 1.58
CA TYR A 75 -17.40 10.43 2.66
C TYR A 75 -18.38 9.30 2.34
N ARG A 76 -17.89 8.06 2.42
CA ARG A 76 -18.70 6.85 2.19
C ARG A 76 -18.44 5.83 3.28
N ILE A 77 -19.51 5.20 3.77
CA ILE A 77 -19.45 4.02 4.64
C ILE A 77 -19.50 2.77 3.76
N GLU A 78 -18.49 1.90 3.88
CA GLU A 78 -18.49 0.59 3.26
C GLU A 78 -18.69 -0.49 4.32
N LYS A 79 -19.84 -1.16 4.26
CA LYS A 79 -20.26 -2.16 5.25
C LYS A 79 -19.65 -3.53 5.02
N THR A 80 -19.22 -3.84 3.80
CA THR A 80 -18.54 -5.09 3.48
C THR A 80 -17.18 -5.11 4.18
N PRO A 81 -16.93 -6.04 5.11
CA PRO A 81 -15.69 -6.08 5.85
C PRO A 81 -14.49 -6.39 4.94
N GLY A 82 -13.42 -5.62 5.10
CA GLY A 82 -12.14 -5.91 4.44
C GLY A 82 -11.62 -4.76 3.60
N ILE A 83 -10.28 -4.69 3.53
CA ILE A 83 -9.58 -3.60 2.86
C ILE A 83 -9.83 -3.57 1.34
N SER A 84 -10.07 -4.74 0.72
CA SER A 84 -10.40 -4.82 -0.72
C SER A 84 -11.71 -4.13 -1.03
N ALA A 85 -12.77 -4.38 -0.24
CA ALA A 85 -14.07 -3.73 -0.41
C ALA A 85 -13.96 -2.21 -0.22
N ALA A 86 -13.25 -1.76 0.82
CA ALA A 86 -13.03 -0.33 1.05
C ALA A 86 -12.28 0.35 -0.11
N ARG A 87 -11.24 -0.28 -0.66
CA ARG A 87 -10.52 0.24 -1.82
C ARG A 87 -11.38 0.26 -3.07
N ASN A 88 -12.15 -0.80 -3.34
CA ASN A 88 -13.11 -0.80 -4.44
C ASN A 88 -14.09 0.38 -4.32
N ALA A 89 -14.59 0.66 -3.12
CA ALA A 89 -15.47 1.79 -2.87
C ALA A 89 -14.81 3.15 -3.15
N VAL A 90 -13.50 3.33 -2.88
CA VAL A 90 -12.76 4.53 -3.30
C VAL A 90 -12.77 4.67 -4.81
N PHE A 91 -12.41 3.62 -5.54
CA PHE A 91 -12.35 3.66 -7.02
C PHE A 91 -13.73 3.82 -7.68
N ASP A 92 -14.76 3.23 -7.09
CA ASP A 92 -16.14 3.43 -7.56
C ASP A 92 -16.58 4.89 -7.36
N THR A 93 -16.29 5.48 -6.21
CA THR A 93 -16.55 6.89 -5.94
C THR A 93 -15.78 7.79 -6.89
N ALA A 94 -14.49 7.52 -7.12
CA ALA A 94 -13.67 8.25 -8.07
C ALA A 94 -14.24 8.19 -9.50
N GLY A 95 -14.74 7.03 -9.93
CA GLY A 95 -15.42 6.88 -11.20
C GLY A 95 -16.75 7.68 -11.28
N GLN A 96 -17.52 7.71 -10.20
CA GLN A 96 -18.79 8.47 -10.13
C GLN A 96 -18.56 9.98 -10.22
N ILE A 97 -17.51 10.51 -9.57
CA ILE A 97 -17.17 11.94 -9.64
C ILE A 97 -16.36 12.31 -10.89
N GLY A 98 -15.98 11.33 -11.69
CA GLY A 98 -15.36 11.54 -13.00
C GLY A 98 -13.90 12.03 -12.97
N VAL A 99 -13.14 11.78 -11.89
CA VAL A 99 -11.73 12.17 -11.81
C VAL A 99 -10.86 11.26 -12.66
N ARG A 100 -9.83 11.86 -13.27
CA ARG A 100 -8.86 11.12 -14.07
C ARG A 100 -7.83 10.40 -13.22
N PHE A 101 -7.32 11.05 -12.18
CA PHE A 101 -6.26 10.49 -11.35
C PHE A 101 -6.75 10.24 -9.93
N VAL A 102 -6.28 9.13 -9.35
CA VAL A 102 -6.46 8.83 -7.94
C VAL A 102 -5.10 8.61 -7.29
N ALA A 103 -4.77 9.43 -6.28
CA ALA A 103 -3.64 9.19 -5.39
C ALA A 103 -4.14 8.49 -4.13
N MET A 104 -3.52 7.37 -3.76
CA MET A 104 -3.92 6.59 -2.57
C MET A 104 -2.88 6.73 -1.46
N ILE A 105 -3.38 6.77 -0.22
CA ILE A 105 -2.61 6.83 1.01
C ILE A 105 -3.40 6.10 2.12
N ASP A 106 -2.70 5.48 3.08
CA ASP A 106 -3.36 4.86 4.23
C ASP A 106 -3.62 5.90 5.36
N ASP A 107 -4.60 5.64 6.23
CA ASP A 107 -5.05 6.57 7.27
C ASP A 107 -4.05 6.80 8.42
N ASP A 108 -3.02 5.95 8.56
CA ASP A 108 -1.92 6.07 9.53
C ASP A 108 -0.64 6.67 8.93
N GLU A 109 -0.73 7.20 7.72
CA GLU A 109 0.35 7.84 6.99
C GLU A 109 0.15 9.36 6.86
N TRP A 110 1.22 10.09 6.51
CA TRP A 110 1.15 11.52 6.17
C TRP A 110 2.17 11.90 5.11
N PRO A 111 1.71 12.63 4.07
CA PRO A 111 2.54 12.95 2.92
C PRO A 111 3.48 14.15 3.18
N SER A 112 4.53 14.23 2.36
CA SER A 112 5.33 15.44 2.20
C SER A 112 4.51 16.56 1.55
N PRO A 113 4.86 17.85 1.78
CA PRO A 113 4.12 18.97 1.19
C PRO A 113 4.03 18.92 -0.34
N ASP A 114 5.03 18.36 -1.01
CA ASP A 114 5.10 18.27 -2.47
C ASP A 114 4.58 16.95 -3.04
N TRP A 115 4.06 16.08 -2.22
CA TRP A 115 3.67 14.71 -2.56
C TRP A 115 2.85 14.59 -3.85
N LEU A 116 1.71 15.30 -3.91
CA LEU A 116 0.80 15.23 -5.06
C LEU A 116 1.44 15.78 -6.33
N ARG A 117 2.18 16.90 -6.21
CA ARG A 117 2.90 17.49 -7.33
C ARG A 117 3.93 16.53 -7.91
N GLU A 118 4.71 15.86 -7.06
CA GLU A 118 5.76 14.94 -7.48
C GLU A 118 5.22 13.63 -8.06
N LEU A 119 4.05 13.16 -7.58
CA LEU A 119 3.36 12.02 -8.20
C LEU A 119 2.88 12.37 -9.61
N LEU A 120 2.20 13.50 -9.76
CA LEU A 120 1.68 13.96 -11.04
C LEU A 120 2.82 14.28 -12.03
N LYS A 121 3.92 14.87 -11.54
CA LYS A 121 5.11 15.11 -12.35
C LYS A 121 5.69 13.81 -12.89
N ALA A 122 5.88 12.79 -12.05
CA ALA A 122 6.40 11.50 -12.49
C ALA A 122 5.44 10.79 -13.46
N GLN A 123 4.12 10.94 -13.27
CA GLN A 123 3.13 10.41 -14.19
C GLN A 123 3.28 11.06 -15.58
N SER A 124 3.40 12.38 -15.62
CA SER A 124 3.57 13.13 -16.86
C SER A 124 4.90 12.81 -17.55
N ASP A 125 6.01 12.81 -16.80
CA ASP A 125 7.36 12.56 -17.34
C ASP A 125 7.50 11.17 -17.98
N HIS A 126 6.77 10.18 -17.48
CA HIS A 126 6.87 8.78 -17.91
C HIS A 126 5.64 8.28 -18.66
N ALA A 127 4.59 9.09 -18.81
CA ALA A 127 3.28 8.68 -19.32
C ALA A 127 2.77 7.37 -18.67
N ALA A 128 3.08 7.17 -17.38
CA ALA A 128 2.83 5.93 -16.67
C ALA A 128 1.37 5.85 -16.22
N VAL A 129 0.81 4.63 -16.27
CA VAL A 129 -0.53 4.36 -15.73
C VAL A 129 -0.51 4.37 -14.21
N VAL A 130 0.58 3.87 -13.61
CA VAL A 130 0.75 3.81 -12.17
C VAL A 130 2.08 4.44 -11.78
N VAL A 131 2.08 5.32 -10.79
CA VAL A 131 3.29 5.87 -10.17
C VAL A 131 3.32 5.46 -8.70
N GLY A 132 4.34 4.71 -8.29
CA GLY A 132 4.59 4.42 -6.88
C GLY A 132 5.59 5.40 -6.28
N ALA A 133 5.62 5.46 -4.94
CA ALA A 133 6.57 6.31 -4.25
C ALA A 133 6.93 5.74 -2.85
N PRO A 134 8.02 6.25 -2.20
CA PRO A 134 8.52 5.67 -0.96
C PRO A 134 7.58 5.90 0.23
N VAL A 135 7.56 4.89 1.14
CA VAL A 135 7.01 5.02 2.49
C VAL A 135 8.16 4.94 3.49
N ARG A 136 8.26 5.95 4.35
CA ARG A 136 9.32 6.12 5.34
C ARG A 136 8.78 5.85 6.74
N PRO A 137 9.29 4.82 7.45
CA PRO A 137 8.81 4.51 8.79
C PRO A 137 9.30 5.54 9.81
N VAL A 138 8.39 6.01 10.66
CA VAL A 138 8.69 6.86 11.82
C VAL A 138 8.53 6.02 13.07
N PHE A 139 9.66 5.72 13.72
CA PHE A 139 9.69 4.89 14.92
C PHE A 139 9.46 5.73 16.17
N PRO A 140 8.74 5.18 17.17
CA PRO A 140 8.66 5.80 18.48
C PRO A 140 10.05 5.83 19.16
N ASP A 141 10.27 6.78 20.07
CA ASP A 141 11.58 7.03 20.70
C ASP A 141 12.15 5.80 21.39
N ASN A 142 11.31 5.00 22.03
CA ASN A 142 11.71 3.77 22.72
C ASN A 142 12.14 2.64 21.76
N ALA A 143 11.92 2.79 20.46
CA ALA A 143 12.29 1.83 19.42
C ALA A 143 13.43 2.33 18.52
N ALA A 144 14.19 3.36 18.92
CA ALA A 144 15.28 3.93 18.11
C ALA A 144 16.31 2.90 17.61
N LYS A 145 16.55 1.83 18.38
CA LYS A 145 17.45 0.72 17.98
C LYS A 145 16.98 -0.03 16.72
N LEU A 146 15.71 0.06 16.36
CA LEU A 146 15.17 -0.58 15.15
C LEU A 146 15.40 0.25 13.89
N LYS A 147 15.77 1.54 13.99
CA LYS A 147 16.05 2.40 12.83
C LYS A 147 17.09 1.81 11.87
N LYS A 148 18.09 1.06 12.38
CA LYS A 148 19.05 0.36 11.54
C LYS A 148 18.44 -0.75 10.65
N TYR A 149 17.22 -1.17 10.96
CA TYR A 149 16.45 -2.14 10.20
C TYR A 149 15.23 -1.52 9.49
N ALA A 150 15.17 -0.19 9.36
CA ALA A 150 14.03 0.56 8.80
C ALA A 150 13.55 0.01 7.46
N ARG A 151 14.45 -0.53 6.61
CA ARG A 151 14.13 -1.19 5.33
C ARG A 151 13.05 -2.29 5.40
N TYR A 152 12.79 -2.84 6.59
CA TYR A 152 11.76 -3.86 6.77
C TYR A 152 10.36 -3.28 7.04
N TRP A 153 10.30 -1.96 7.26
CA TRP A 153 9.05 -1.17 7.35
C TRP A 153 8.86 -0.26 6.14
N SER A 154 9.97 0.16 5.49
CA SER A 154 9.93 1.02 4.31
C SER A 154 9.27 0.32 3.12
N VAL A 155 8.73 1.15 2.24
CA VAL A 155 8.41 0.78 0.87
C VAL A 155 9.39 1.52 -0.05
N ASP A 156 10.17 0.75 -0.79
CA ASP A 156 11.19 1.25 -1.69
C ASP A 156 10.94 0.73 -3.10
N LYS A 157 11.54 1.39 -4.09
CA LYS A 157 11.45 1.04 -5.51
C LYS A 157 11.75 -0.44 -5.74
N GLN A 158 10.85 -1.12 -6.42
CA GLN A 158 11.00 -2.52 -6.84
C GLN A 158 11.04 -2.63 -8.35
N PHE A 159 11.57 -3.76 -8.82
CA PHE A 159 11.63 -4.08 -10.23
C PHE A 159 11.03 -5.47 -10.48
N LEU A 160 10.25 -5.59 -11.54
CA LEU A 160 9.74 -6.85 -12.06
C LEU A 160 10.11 -6.92 -13.54
N ASN A 161 10.80 -7.98 -13.96
CA ASN A 161 11.30 -8.13 -15.33
C ASN A 161 12.10 -6.92 -15.85
N GLY A 162 12.88 -6.27 -14.97
CA GLY A 162 13.72 -5.10 -15.31
C GLY A 162 12.97 -3.76 -15.39
N LYS A 163 11.65 -3.74 -15.25
CA LYS A 163 10.83 -2.52 -15.23
C LYS A 163 10.45 -2.12 -13.78
N PRO A 164 10.25 -0.82 -13.47
CA PRO A 164 9.69 -0.39 -12.20
C PRO A 164 8.38 -1.12 -11.90
N PHE A 165 8.19 -1.55 -10.66
CA PHE A 165 7.01 -2.28 -10.25
C PHE A 165 6.44 -1.73 -8.94
N VAL A 166 5.20 -1.28 -8.99
CA VAL A 166 4.41 -0.90 -7.81
C VAL A 166 3.72 -2.14 -7.27
N PHE A 167 3.75 -2.35 -5.95
CA PHE A 167 3.30 -3.61 -5.33
C PHE A 167 2.43 -3.42 -4.08
N CYS A 168 2.23 -2.18 -3.64
CA CYS A 168 1.42 -1.83 -2.47
C CYS A 168 0.57 -0.60 -2.74
N THR A 169 -0.50 -0.47 -2.00
CA THR A 169 -1.52 0.58 -2.16
C THR A 169 -1.37 1.74 -1.18
N CYS A 170 -0.26 1.78 -0.43
CA CYS A 170 -0.04 2.80 0.59
C CYS A 170 0.43 4.15 0.02
N ASN A 171 1.14 4.18 -1.11
CA ASN A 171 1.62 5.42 -1.73
C ASN A 171 1.72 5.26 -3.24
N PHE A 172 0.67 5.58 -3.97
CA PHE A 172 0.68 5.52 -5.43
C PHE A 172 -0.35 6.48 -6.06
N LEU A 173 -0.12 6.81 -7.32
CA LEU A 173 -1.04 7.50 -8.21
C LEU A 173 -1.43 6.54 -9.34
N ILE A 174 -2.68 6.59 -9.79
CA ILE A 174 -3.16 5.80 -10.93
C ILE A 174 -4.05 6.62 -11.87
N ASP A 175 -3.89 6.38 -13.18
CA ASP A 175 -4.77 6.94 -14.21
C ASP A 175 -6.03 6.07 -14.34
N MET A 176 -7.19 6.63 -13.98
CA MET A 176 -8.49 5.96 -14.03
C MET A 176 -8.94 5.63 -15.47
N GLN A 177 -8.42 6.34 -16.48
CA GLN A 177 -8.75 6.04 -17.86
C GLN A 177 -8.25 4.65 -18.28
N ALA A 178 -7.07 4.26 -17.80
CA ALA A 178 -6.51 2.94 -18.06
C ALA A 178 -7.28 1.80 -17.36
N LEU A 179 -8.12 2.12 -16.37
CA LEU A 179 -8.92 1.14 -15.62
C LEU A 179 -10.34 0.97 -16.16
N ARG A 180 -10.73 1.67 -17.22
CA ARG A 180 -12.12 1.60 -17.76
C ARG A 180 -12.52 0.21 -18.18
N ASP A 181 -11.59 -0.49 -18.84
CA ASP A 181 -11.80 -1.83 -19.38
C ASP A 181 -11.34 -2.94 -18.44
N GLU A 182 -10.87 -2.57 -17.24
CA GLU A 182 -10.47 -3.55 -16.23
C GLU A 182 -11.70 -4.20 -15.58
N PRO A 183 -11.67 -5.55 -15.40
CA PRO A 183 -12.75 -6.27 -14.73
C PRO A 183 -12.98 -5.72 -13.31
N ARG A 184 -14.24 -5.62 -12.94
CA ARG A 184 -14.66 -5.26 -11.58
C ARG A 184 -15.04 -6.50 -10.77
N PRO A 185 -14.78 -6.51 -9.46
CA PRO A 185 -14.10 -5.50 -8.67
C PRO A 185 -12.59 -5.45 -8.98
N LEU A 186 -11.95 -4.27 -8.84
CA LEU A 186 -10.51 -4.09 -9.09
C LEU A 186 -9.66 -4.87 -8.08
N PHE A 187 -10.01 -4.77 -6.81
CA PHE A 187 -9.39 -5.53 -5.72
C PHE A 187 -10.26 -6.74 -5.42
N ASP A 188 -9.67 -7.91 -5.55
CA ASP A 188 -10.32 -9.17 -5.26
C ASP A 188 -10.60 -9.31 -3.76
N GLU A 189 -11.87 -9.51 -3.41
CA GLU A 189 -12.32 -9.58 -2.02
C GLU A 189 -11.83 -10.82 -1.26
N GLU A 190 -11.47 -11.89 -1.97
CA GLU A 190 -10.84 -13.08 -1.36
C GLU A 190 -9.53 -12.74 -0.62
N PHE A 191 -8.86 -11.65 -1.04
CA PHE A 191 -7.66 -11.13 -0.37
C PHE A 191 -7.97 -10.12 0.74
N GLY A 192 -9.21 -9.71 0.91
CA GLY A 192 -9.61 -8.68 1.87
C GLY A 192 -9.25 -8.99 3.32
N LEU A 193 -9.28 -10.27 3.72
CA LEU A 193 -8.92 -10.74 5.06
C LEU A 193 -7.51 -11.32 5.14
N SER A 194 -7.04 -11.98 4.09
CA SER A 194 -5.71 -12.61 4.08
C SER A 194 -4.57 -11.63 3.81
N GLY A 195 -4.86 -10.52 3.13
CA GLY A 195 -3.84 -9.58 2.65
C GLY A 195 -3.17 -10.01 1.33
N GLY A 196 -2.41 -9.11 0.72
CA GLY A 196 -1.72 -9.34 -0.55
C GLY A 196 -2.54 -9.02 -1.80
N GLY A 197 -3.79 -8.59 -1.64
CA GLY A 197 -4.66 -8.18 -2.76
C GLY A 197 -4.12 -7.00 -3.56
N ASP A 198 -3.40 -6.11 -2.90
CA ASP A 198 -2.67 -5.00 -3.52
C ASP A 198 -1.62 -5.49 -4.53
N THR A 199 -0.77 -6.41 -4.12
CA THR A 199 0.24 -6.97 -5.02
C THR A 199 -0.40 -7.72 -6.20
N VAL A 200 -1.51 -8.43 -5.97
CA VAL A 200 -2.27 -9.10 -7.04
C VAL A 200 -2.83 -8.09 -8.03
N PHE A 201 -3.42 -6.98 -7.55
CA PHE A 201 -3.94 -5.92 -8.39
C PHE A 201 -2.86 -5.32 -9.31
N PHE A 202 -1.72 -4.89 -8.74
CA PHE A 202 -0.63 -4.32 -9.54
C PHE A 202 0.02 -5.33 -10.48
N ARG A 203 0.10 -6.61 -10.10
CA ARG A 203 0.59 -7.66 -11.01
C ARG A 203 -0.34 -7.85 -12.21
N LYS A 204 -1.65 -7.85 -12.00
CA LYS A 204 -2.62 -7.91 -13.11
C LYS A 204 -2.40 -6.76 -14.08
N LEU A 205 -2.26 -5.53 -13.60
CA LEU A 205 -1.98 -4.36 -14.45
C LEU A 205 -0.63 -4.50 -15.19
N PHE A 206 0.42 -4.89 -14.48
CA PHE A 206 1.76 -5.04 -15.07
C PHE A 206 1.79 -6.07 -16.20
N PHE A 207 1.17 -7.24 -16.00
CA PHE A 207 1.14 -8.30 -17.01
C PHE A 207 0.16 -8.02 -18.16
N ARG A 208 -0.75 -7.07 -18.00
CA ARG A 208 -1.56 -6.52 -19.10
C ARG A 208 -0.85 -5.44 -19.90
N GLY A 209 0.39 -5.12 -19.54
CA GLY A 209 1.22 -4.20 -20.28
C GLY A 209 1.12 -2.73 -19.85
N HIS A 210 0.45 -2.43 -18.73
CA HIS A 210 0.41 -1.06 -18.21
C HIS A 210 1.79 -0.64 -17.67
N ASP A 211 2.28 0.51 -18.12
CA ASP A 211 3.56 1.05 -17.67
C ASP A 211 3.45 1.63 -16.25
N MET A 212 4.48 1.36 -15.45
CA MET A 212 4.62 1.84 -14.09
C MET A 212 5.88 2.68 -13.94
N ALA A 213 5.80 3.75 -13.15
CA ALA A 213 6.91 4.61 -12.80
C ALA A 213 7.09 4.70 -11.28
N TRP A 214 8.14 5.40 -10.87
CA TRP A 214 8.46 5.62 -9.47
C TRP A 214 8.97 7.03 -9.23
N SER A 215 8.42 7.71 -8.23
CA SER A 215 8.86 9.04 -7.79
C SER A 215 9.53 8.95 -6.42
N ASP A 216 10.85 9.13 -6.36
CA ASP A 216 11.57 9.15 -5.06
C ASP A 216 11.26 10.43 -4.24
N ALA A 217 10.74 11.48 -4.91
CA ALA A 217 10.41 12.76 -4.28
C ALA A 217 9.03 12.78 -3.62
N ALA A 218 8.10 11.93 -4.06
CA ALA A 218 6.73 11.84 -3.54
C ALA A 218 6.61 10.93 -2.31
N TRP A 219 7.50 11.12 -1.34
CA TRP A 219 7.53 10.26 -0.15
C TRP A 219 6.42 10.61 0.85
N ILE A 220 6.01 9.61 1.59
CA ILE A 220 5.14 9.73 2.76
C ILE A 220 5.82 9.13 3.99
N ASN A 221 5.36 9.51 5.18
CA ASN A 221 5.73 8.88 6.44
C ASN A 221 4.64 7.93 6.90
N GLU A 222 5.03 6.80 7.51
CA GLU A 222 4.14 5.86 8.21
C GLU A 222 4.56 5.79 9.67
N GLU A 223 3.63 6.00 10.60
CA GLU A 223 3.90 5.76 12.01
C GLU A 223 4.02 4.28 12.30
N VAL A 224 5.13 3.88 12.90
CA VAL A 224 5.31 2.51 13.38
C VAL A 224 4.72 2.40 14.79
N PRO A 225 3.52 1.83 14.95
CA PRO A 225 2.92 1.75 16.28
C PRO A 225 3.75 0.84 17.20
N PRO A 226 3.71 1.04 18.52
CA PRO A 226 4.49 0.25 19.48
C PRO A 226 4.31 -1.28 19.32
N SER A 227 3.12 -1.71 18.95
CA SER A 227 2.81 -3.13 18.68
C SER A 227 3.59 -3.71 17.49
N ARG A 228 3.94 -2.87 16.50
CA ARG A 228 4.73 -3.22 15.32
C ARG A 228 6.22 -2.91 15.48
N ALA A 229 6.61 -2.12 16.46
CA ALA A 229 7.99 -1.73 16.73
C ALA A 229 8.74 -2.79 17.54
N SER A 230 8.87 -4.01 16.98
CA SER A 230 9.55 -5.12 17.64
C SER A 230 10.18 -6.10 16.66
N PHE A 231 11.26 -6.78 17.11
CA PHE A 231 11.88 -7.85 16.33
C PHE A 231 10.92 -9.03 16.08
N LYS A 232 10.06 -9.33 17.06
CA LYS A 232 9.01 -10.35 16.91
C LYS A 232 8.08 -10.03 15.75
N TRP A 233 7.60 -8.80 15.67
CA TRP A 233 6.74 -8.37 14.57
C TRP A 233 7.46 -8.40 13.22
N MET A 234 8.72 -7.96 13.18
CA MET A 234 9.54 -7.99 11.97
C MET A 234 9.68 -9.42 11.42
N ARG A 235 9.93 -10.41 12.27
CA ARG A 235 9.95 -11.82 11.93
C ARG A 235 8.61 -12.31 11.39
N GLN A 236 7.51 -11.95 12.06
CA GLN A 236 6.16 -12.31 11.63
C GLN A 236 5.83 -11.68 10.26
N ARG A 237 6.19 -10.40 10.05
CA ARG A 237 6.04 -9.75 8.73
C ARG A 237 6.83 -10.48 7.65
N ARG A 238 8.06 -10.93 7.92
CA ARG A 238 8.85 -11.69 6.95
C ARG A 238 8.22 -13.03 6.60
N PHE A 239 7.72 -13.75 7.60
CA PHE A 239 6.95 -14.98 7.36
C PHE A 239 5.74 -14.71 6.45
N ARG A 240 4.94 -13.72 6.77
CA ARG A 240 3.76 -13.32 5.99
C ARG A 240 4.13 -12.97 4.54
N VAL A 241 5.15 -12.13 4.34
CA VAL A 241 5.63 -11.78 2.99
C VAL A 241 6.02 -13.03 2.19
N GLY A 242 6.69 -13.99 2.83
CA GLY A 242 7.00 -15.28 2.20
C GLY A 242 5.76 -16.10 1.86
N ASN A 243 4.80 -16.17 2.79
CA ASN A 243 3.56 -16.92 2.64
C ASN A 243 2.70 -16.38 1.48
N HIS A 244 2.47 -15.09 1.45
CA HIS A 244 1.70 -14.46 0.38
C HIS A 244 2.42 -14.54 -0.99
N ALA A 245 3.76 -14.50 -1.02
CA ALA A 245 4.51 -14.53 -2.27
C ALA A 245 4.19 -15.76 -3.13
N VAL A 246 3.95 -16.90 -2.54
CA VAL A 246 3.58 -18.13 -3.24
C VAL A 246 2.24 -17.98 -3.96
N ARG A 247 1.26 -17.35 -3.32
CA ARG A 247 -0.09 -17.18 -3.88
C ARG A 247 -0.06 -16.33 -5.15
N TRP A 248 0.56 -15.15 -5.13
CA TRP A 248 0.60 -14.32 -6.33
C TRP A 248 1.56 -14.84 -7.41
N GLU A 249 2.67 -15.51 -7.04
CA GLU A 249 3.57 -16.13 -8.02
C GLU A 249 2.90 -17.31 -8.73
N SER A 250 1.98 -18.01 -8.06
CA SER A 250 1.20 -19.09 -8.68
C SER A 250 0.26 -18.58 -9.77
N LEU A 251 -0.19 -17.32 -9.68
CA LEU A 251 -1.01 -16.68 -10.71
C LEU A 251 -0.21 -16.39 -12.00
N ASP A 252 1.12 -16.20 -11.90
CA ASP A 252 1.96 -15.77 -13.03
C ASP A 252 2.61 -16.90 -13.81
N GLY A 253 2.81 -18.03 -13.21
CA GLY A 253 3.61 -19.08 -13.84
C GLY A 253 3.41 -20.47 -13.26
N GLY A 254 2.41 -20.58 -12.41
CA GLY A 254 2.02 -21.83 -11.78
C GLY A 254 2.91 -22.28 -10.62
N ALA A 255 2.43 -23.29 -9.90
CA ALA A 255 3.08 -23.87 -8.74
C ALA A 255 4.55 -24.31 -8.99
N PRO A 256 4.93 -24.92 -10.15
CA PRO A 256 6.30 -25.37 -10.36
C PRO A 256 7.34 -24.25 -10.27
N LYS A 257 7.07 -23.07 -10.86
CA LYS A 257 8.00 -21.92 -10.79
C LYS A 257 8.14 -21.39 -9.37
N SER A 258 7.04 -21.32 -8.62
CA SER A 258 7.07 -20.87 -7.22
C SER A 258 7.82 -21.86 -6.32
N ILE A 259 7.68 -23.18 -6.54
CA ILE A 259 8.44 -24.22 -5.84
C ILE A 259 9.92 -24.08 -6.15
N ALA A 260 10.32 -24.00 -7.43
CA ALA A 260 11.72 -23.84 -7.84
C ALA A 260 12.36 -22.61 -7.19
N LYS A 261 11.62 -21.48 -7.12
CA LYS A 261 12.08 -20.28 -6.43
C LYS A 261 12.23 -20.50 -4.92
N SER A 262 11.33 -21.26 -4.29
CA SER A 262 11.42 -21.58 -2.86
C SER A 262 12.64 -22.46 -2.56
N VAL A 263 12.95 -23.43 -3.40
CA VAL A 263 14.16 -24.25 -3.32
C VAL A 263 15.41 -23.37 -3.46
N GLY A 264 15.47 -22.52 -4.49
CA GLY A 264 16.60 -21.60 -4.69
C GLY A 264 16.84 -20.66 -3.51
N LEU A 265 15.77 -20.12 -2.91
CA LEU A 265 15.88 -19.31 -1.69
C LEU A 265 16.35 -20.12 -0.48
N SER A 266 15.96 -21.39 -0.34
CA SER A 266 16.42 -22.28 0.72
C SER A 266 17.92 -22.56 0.59
N LEU A 267 18.42 -22.84 -0.62
CA LEU A 267 19.85 -22.99 -0.89
C LEU A 267 20.64 -21.72 -0.58
N ARG A 268 20.12 -20.55 -1.02
CA ARG A 268 20.73 -19.27 -0.71
C ARG A 268 20.78 -18.99 0.79
N LEU A 269 19.77 -19.40 1.53
CA LEU A 269 19.75 -19.25 2.99
C LEU A 269 20.87 -20.06 3.67
N ALA A 270 21.16 -21.28 3.17
CA ALA A 270 22.22 -22.12 3.71
C ALA A 270 23.62 -21.48 3.58
N ILE A 271 23.87 -20.74 2.50
CA ILE A 271 25.15 -20.07 2.26
C ILE A 271 25.16 -18.59 2.71
N TYR A 272 24.05 -18.06 3.21
CA TYR A 272 23.90 -16.64 3.59
C TYR A 272 25.00 -16.12 4.52
N PRO A 273 25.44 -16.86 5.58
CA PRO A 273 26.48 -16.40 6.48
C PRO A 273 27.84 -16.14 5.82
N LEU A 274 28.13 -16.83 4.70
CA LEU A 274 29.42 -16.76 4.01
C LEU A 274 29.66 -15.39 3.32
N PHE A 275 28.58 -14.62 3.05
CA PHE A 275 28.65 -13.37 2.28
C PHE A 275 28.48 -12.11 3.12
N ARG A 276 28.48 -12.21 4.45
CA ARG A 276 28.27 -11.06 5.35
C ARG A 276 29.40 -10.95 6.36
N ARG A 277 29.87 -9.71 6.63
CA ARG A 277 31.04 -9.45 7.48
C ARG A 277 30.73 -9.07 8.93
N GLU A 278 29.51 -8.61 9.23
CA GLU A 278 29.16 -8.13 10.58
C GLU A 278 28.29 -9.16 11.31
N PRO A 279 28.77 -9.79 12.42
CA PRO A 279 28.10 -10.93 13.08
C PRO A 279 26.67 -10.66 13.54
N GLU A 280 26.40 -9.51 14.17
CA GLU A 280 25.05 -9.19 14.67
C GLU A 280 24.04 -8.96 13.53
N SER A 281 24.49 -8.31 12.45
CA SER A 281 23.65 -8.09 11.27
C SER A 281 23.43 -9.38 10.47
N VAL A 282 24.39 -10.31 10.51
CA VAL A 282 24.30 -11.64 9.87
C VAL A 282 23.20 -12.46 10.50
N LEU A 283 23.19 -12.60 11.84
CA LEU A 283 22.20 -13.44 12.53
C LEU A 283 20.77 -12.90 12.33
N VAL A 284 20.58 -11.58 12.51
CA VAL A 284 19.26 -10.96 12.31
C VAL A 284 18.81 -11.10 10.86
N GLY A 285 19.67 -10.80 9.91
CA GLY A 285 19.37 -10.94 8.48
C GLY A 285 19.06 -12.38 8.10
N TRP A 286 19.81 -13.36 8.62
CA TRP A 286 19.58 -14.77 8.38
C TRP A 286 18.24 -15.23 8.94
N LEU A 287 17.89 -14.85 10.19
CA LEU A 287 16.61 -15.18 10.80
C LEU A 287 15.42 -14.62 10.00
N LEU A 288 15.55 -13.40 9.49
CA LEU A 288 14.49 -12.79 8.68
C LEU A 288 14.32 -13.46 7.30
N GLU A 289 15.43 -13.86 6.66
CA GLU A 289 15.35 -14.64 5.43
C GLU A 289 14.84 -16.07 5.69
N TYR A 290 15.22 -16.68 6.82
CA TYR A 290 14.66 -17.97 7.27
C TYR A 290 13.14 -17.88 7.44
N ASP A 291 12.63 -16.86 8.15
CA ASP A 291 11.19 -16.68 8.34
C ASP A 291 10.46 -16.48 7.00
N LYS A 292 11.05 -15.76 6.05
CA LYS A 292 10.50 -15.63 4.69
C LYS A 292 10.42 -16.98 3.96
N VAL A 293 11.48 -17.76 4.00
CA VAL A 293 11.54 -19.09 3.37
C VAL A 293 10.54 -20.03 4.05
N ARG A 294 10.47 -20.02 5.38
CA ARG A 294 9.49 -20.80 6.15
C ARG A 294 8.06 -20.45 5.77
N GLY A 295 7.74 -19.14 5.62
CA GLY A 295 6.43 -18.69 5.19
C GLY A 295 6.06 -19.20 3.78
N ARG A 296 7.03 -19.24 2.86
CA ARG A 296 6.82 -19.79 1.51
C ARG A 296 6.46 -21.28 1.56
N TRP A 297 7.22 -22.06 2.33
CA TRP A 297 6.95 -23.49 2.46
C TRP A 297 5.60 -23.75 3.15
N ALA A 298 5.25 -23.00 4.21
CA ALA A 298 3.93 -23.08 4.84
C ALA A 298 2.80 -22.88 3.83
N SER A 299 2.92 -21.90 2.94
CA SER A 299 1.93 -21.66 1.87
C SER A 299 1.85 -22.81 0.85
N HIS A 300 2.97 -23.43 0.48
CA HIS A 300 2.95 -24.61 -0.41
C HIS A 300 2.26 -25.83 0.22
N PHE A 301 2.23 -25.90 1.56
CA PHE A 301 1.51 -26.95 2.31
C PHE A 301 0.08 -26.54 2.71
N GLY A 302 -0.42 -25.42 2.17
CA GLY A 302 -1.82 -25.00 2.37
C GLY A 302 -2.05 -24.11 3.60
N ASP A 303 -1.01 -23.75 4.34
CA ASP A 303 -1.12 -22.84 5.49
C ASP A 303 -1.13 -21.39 5.00
N VAL A 304 -2.31 -20.74 5.04
CA VAL A 304 -2.52 -19.36 4.59
C VAL A 304 -2.53 -18.42 5.79
N PHE A 305 -1.63 -17.45 5.80
CA PHE A 305 -1.61 -16.43 6.83
C PHE A 305 -2.78 -15.47 6.67
N VAL A 306 -3.56 -15.26 7.75
CA VAL A 306 -4.69 -14.31 7.79
C VAL A 306 -4.26 -13.08 8.59
N GLU A 307 -4.23 -11.90 7.96
CA GLU A 307 -3.76 -10.65 8.57
C GLU A 307 -4.88 -9.88 9.26
N TYR A 308 -6.04 -9.80 8.62
CA TYR A 308 -7.16 -8.92 9.00
C TYR A 308 -8.34 -9.72 9.60
N ALA A 309 -8.05 -10.83 10.31
CA ALA A 309 -9.10 -11.53 11.02
C ALA A 309 -9.79 -10.58 12.02
N ARG A 310 -11.06 -10.27 11.76
CA ARG A 310 -11.88 -9.55 12.73
C ARG A 310 -12.29 -10.53 13.83
N PRO A 311 -12.32 -10.13 15.12
CA PRO A 311 -12.91 -10.97 16.15
C PRO A 311 -14.36 -11.28 15.74
N ALA A 312 -14.74 -12.56 15.77
CA ALA A 312 -16.11 -12.98 15.47
C ALA A 312 -17.08 -12.22 16.39
N LYS A 313 -18.16 -11.69 15.82
CA LYS A 313 -19.22 -11.10 16.63
C LYS A 313 -19.80 -12.22 17.53
N PRO A 314 -20.20 -11.93 18.79
CA PRO A 314 -20.81 -12.92 19.64
C PRO A 314 -22.03 -13.54 18.93
N GLY A 315 -21.97 -14.85 18.61
CA GLY A 315 -23.03 -15.58 17.91
C GLY A 315 -22.75 -15.96 16.44
N GLU A 316 -21.68 -15.49 15.84
CA GLU A 316 -21.29 -15.89 14.48
C GLU A 316 -20.46 -17.19 14.51
N LYS A 317 -20.96 -18.22 13.81
CA LYS A 317 -20.20 -19.48 13.62
C LYS A 317 -19.07 -19.21 12.63
N VAL A 318 -17.83 -19.29 13.09
CA VAL A 318 -16.65 -19.28 12.22
C VAL A 318 -16.66 -20.59 11.43
N CYS A 319 -17.01 -20.54 10.14
CA CYS A 319 -16.68 -21.63 9.23
C CYS A 319 -15.15 -21.70 9.10
N ARG A 320 -14.59 -22.81 9.58
CA ARG A 320 -13.16 -23.16 9.46
C ARG A 320 -12.86 -23.70 8.07
#